data_2b7aa23c38f882a8dbd53b34cdd5f15d
#
_entry.id   2b7aa23c38f882a8dbd53b34cdd5f15d
#
_cell.length_a   1.000
_cell.length_b   1.000
_cell.length_c   1.000
_cell.angle_alpha   90.00
_cell.angle_beta   90.00
_cell.angle_gamma   90.00
#
_symmetry.space_group_name_H-M   'P 1'
#
loop_
_entity.id
_entity.type
_entity.pdbx_description
1 polymer ?
#
loop_
_entity_poly.entity_id
_entity_poly.type
_entity_poly.pdbx_seq_one_letter_code
_entity_poly.pdbx_strand_id
1 'polypeptide(L)'
;KLKAVWTPEFAQDLNAYQSIDAEAEVTNMLSEYISLEIDLEILDMLISDAAAGDEYWSAVNNRSITGTETTTAQFGDTGFFNTQGQWFQTLGTKMQKLSNIIHQRTLRGGANFLVCSPTVATIIESIPGFASNSDGDVSKASYAFGVQKAGTMNSRYTVYKNPYMKENTILMGFRGSQFLEAGAVFAPYIPLIMTPLVYDPDT
;
A
#
# COMPACT_ATOMS: atom_id res chain seq x y z
N LYS A 1 -5.01 -15.61 14.18
CA LYS A 1 -4.69 -15.86 15.59
C LYS A 1 -3.18 -15.87 15.74
N LEU A 2 -2.64 -14.91 16.52
CA LEU A 2 -1.21 -14.79 16.81
C LEU A 2 -0.94 -15.29 18.24
N LYS A 3 0.25 -15.84 18.42
CA LYS A 3 0.73 -16.33 19.71
C LYS A 3 2.20 -15.90 19.86
N ALA A 4 2.56 -15.42 21.03
CA ALA A 4 3.93 -15.19 21.42
C ALA A 4 4.26 -16.00 22.67
N VAL A 5 5.51 -16.42 22.78
CA VAL A 5 6.03 -17.19 23.89
C VAL A 5 7.37 -16.58 24.31
N TRP A 6 7.56 -16.40 25.61
CA TRP A 6 8.85 -15.94 26.17
C TRP A 6 9.14 -16.68 27.48
N THR A 7 10.38 -16.71 27.88
CA THR A 7 10.81 -17.35 29.12
C THR A 7 10.79 -16.34 30.27
N PRO A 8 10.54 -16.78 31.52
CA PRO A 8 10.59 -15.92 32.70
C PRO A 8 11.95 -15.26 32.90
N GLU A 9 13.05 -15.98 32.59
CA GLU A 9 14.41 -15.47 32.70
C GLU A 9 14.63 -14.29 31.73
N PHE A 10 14.14 -14.41 30.50
CA PHE A 10 14.22 -13.32 29.51
C PHE A 10 13.47 -12.08 29.97
N ALA A 11 12.27 -12.25 30.53
CA ALA A 11 11.49 -11.13 31.07
C ALA A 11 12.21 -10.46 32.25
N GLN A 12 12.84 -11.24 33.12
CA GLN A 12 13.58 -10.74 34.28
C GLN A 12 14.84 -9.98 33.84
N ASP A 13 15.58 -10.49 32.86
CA ASP A 13 16.78 -9.85 32.34
C ASP A 13 16.47 -8.53 31.64
N LEU A 14 15.41 -8.48 30.82
CA LEU A 14 14.93 -7.25 30.17
C LEU A 14 14.55 -6.19 31.19
N ASN A 15 13.87 -6.57 32.26
CA ASN A 15 13.47 -5.63 33.30
C ASN A 15 14.70 -5.15 34.10
N ALA A 16 15.62 -6.05 34.45
CA ALA A 16 16.80 -5.72 35.26
C ALA A 16 17.82 -4.83 34.53
N TYR A 17 18.08 -5.11 33.24
CA TYR A 17 19.12 -4.40 32.46
C TYR A 17 18.60 -3.20 31.66
N GLN A 18 17.35 -3.24 31.20
CA GLN A 18 16.81 -2.22 30.29
C GLN A 18 15.56 -1.51 30.83
N SER A 19 15.05 -1.96 31.98
CA SER A 19 13.80 -1.43 32.56
C SER A 19 12.61 -1.50 31.59
N ILE A 20 12.57 -2.52 30.75
CA ILE A 20 11.52 -2.78 29.76
C ILE A 20 10.65 -3.93 30.26
N ASP A 21 9.35 -3.76 30.18
CA ASP A 21 8.38 -4.82 30.44
C ASP A 21 8.22 -5.69 29.18
N ALA A 22 8.63 -6.95 29.27
CA ALA A 22 8.57 -7.89 28.14
C ALA A 22 7.14 -8.15 27.67
N GLU A 23 6.16 -8.19 28.56
CA GLU A 23 4.76 -8.40 28.20
C GLU A 23 4.20 -7.24 27.39
N ALA A 24 4.47 -6.01 27.83
CA ALA A 24 4.03 -4.80 27.13
C ALA A 24 4.67 -4.70 25.74
N GLU A 25 5.95 -4.99 25.61
CA GLU A 25 6.67 -4.91 24.33
C GLU A 25 6.18 -5.96 23.33
N VAL A 26 6.02 -7.21 23.78
CA VAL A 26 5.48 -8.28 22.94
C VAL A 26 4.04 -7.99 22.51
N THR A 27 3.23 -7.42 23.39
CA THR A 27 1.86 -7.02 23.08
C THR A 27 1.83 -5.93 22.01
N ASN A 28 2.72 -4.94 22.09
CA ASN A 28 2.82 -3.89 21.09
C ASN A 28 3.22 -4.47 19.73
N MET A 29 4.23 -5.34 19.69
CA MET A 29 4.61 -6.03 18.45
C MET A 29 3.46 -6.84 17.85
N LEU A 30 2.72 -7.60 18.65
CA LEU A 30 1.58 -8.38 18.17
C LEU A 30 0.47 -7.47 17.61
N SER A 31 0.22 -6.34 18.25
CA SER A 31 -0.76 -5.36 17.78
C SER A 31 -0.37 -4.75 16.43
N GLU A 32 0.92 -4.45 16.22
CA GLU A 32 1.43 -3.97 14.93
C GLU A 32 1.23 -5.01 13.81
N TYR A 33 1.55 -6.28 14.07
CA TYR A 33 1.35 -7.36 13.09
C TYR A 33 -0.12 -7.59 12.76
N ILE A 34 -1.02 -7.52 13.74
CA ILE A 34 -2.46 -7.65 13.52
C ILE A 34 -2.98 -6.49 12.68
N SER A 35 -2.56 -5.27 12.98
CA SER A 35 -2.94 -4.09 12.19
C SER A 35 -2.49 -4.22 10.74
N LEU A 36 -1.25 -4.68 10.52
CA LEU A 36 -0.73 -4.94 9.19
C LEU A 36 -1.54 -5.99 8.44
N GLU A 37 -1.90 -7.11 9.09
CA GLU A 37 -2.70 -8.18 8.47
C GLU A 37 -4.08 -7.67 8.06
N ILE A 38 -4.72 -6.86 8.90
CA ILE A 38 -6.02 -6.23 8.59
C ILE A 38 -5.89 -5.29 7.39
N ASP A 39 -4.85 -4.46 7.34
CA ASP A 39 -4.61 -3.54 6.23
C ASP A 39 -4.41 -4.28 4.91
N LEU A 40 -3.65 -5.38 4.93
CA LEU A 40 -3.43 -6.20 3.74
C LEU A 40 -4.72 -6.88 3.26
N GLU A 41 -5.53 -7.41 4.16
CA GLU A 41 -6.81 -8.04 3.80
C GLU A 41 -7.79 -7.02 3.20
N ILE A 42 -7.83 -5.80 3.75
CA ILE A 42 -8.64 -4.71 3.18
C ILE A 42 -8.15 -4.35 1.77
N LEU A 43 -6.84 -4.26 1.55
CA LEU A 43 -6.29 -3.95 0.24
C LEU A 43 -6.57 -5.06 -0.77
N ASP A 44 -6.44 -6.32 -0.40
CA ASP A 44 -6.78 -7.46 -1.26
C ASP A 44 -8.26 -7.47 -1.64
N MET A 45 -9.14 -7.17 -0.70
CA MET A 45 -10.57 -7.02 -0.96
C MET A 45 -10.82 -5.88 -1.96
N LEU A 46 -10.20 -4.72 -1.77
CA LEU A 46 -10.36 -3.58 -2.66
C LEU A 46 -9.83 -3.85 -4.08
N ILE A 47 -8.74 -4.62 -4.21
CA ILE A 47 -8.18 -5.02 -5.50
C ILE A 47 -9.15 -6.00 -6.19
N SER A 48 -9.68 -6.96 -5.45
CA SER A 48 -10.62 -7.98 -5.94
C SER A 48 -11.94 -7.36 -6.42
N ASP A 49 -12.42 -6.34 -5.74
CA ASP A 49 -13.68 -5.66 -6.04
C ASP A 49 -13.51 -4.42 -6.95
N ALA A 50 -12.31 -4.17 -7.44
CA ALA A 50 -12.03 -3.04 -8.33
C ALA A 50 -12.77 -3.20 -9.67
N ALA A 51 -13.86 -2.44 -9.87
CA ALA A 51 -14.74 -2.55 -11.02
C ALA A 51 -14.70 -1.35 -11.98
N ALA A 52 -13.91 -0.33 -11.69
CA ALA A 52 -13.86 0.88 -12.51
C ALA A 52 -13.22 0.62 -13.88
N GLY A 53 -12.19 -0.20 -13.94
CA GLY A 53 -11.49 -0.61 -15.15
C GLY A 53 -10.04 -0.95 -14.87
N ASP A 54 -9.44 -1.67 -15.80
CA ASP A 54 -8.05 -2.07 -15.76
C ASP A 54 -7.30 -1.39 -16.90
N GLU A 55 -6.14 -0.84 -16.59
CA GLU A 55 -5.21 -0.30 -17.57
C GLU A 55 -3.85 -0.98 -17.44
N TYR A 56 -3.26 -1.30 -18.56
CA TYR A 56 -1.99 -2.00 -18.64
C TYR A 56 -0.91 -1.08 -19.17
N TRP A 57 0.25 -1.13 -18.53
CA TRP A 57 1.42 -0.36 -18.94
C TRP A 57 2.69 -1.22 -18.84
N SER A 58 3.61 -1.05 -19.75
CA SER A 58 4.90 -1.76 -19.77
C SER A 58 6.02 -0.86 -19.29
N ALA A 59 6.84 -1.35 -18.36
CA ALA A 59 8.09 -0.69 -17.98
C ALA A 59 9.19 -0.82 -19.04
N VAL A 60 9.01 -1.73 -20.02
CA VAL A 60 9.93 -1.86 -21.13
C VAL A 60 9.73 -0.69 -22.08
N ASN A 61 10.83 0.02 -22.35
CA ASN A 61 10.80 1.23 -23.15
C ASN A 61 10.22 1.00 -24.57
N ASN A 62 9.34 1.89 -25.00
CA ASN A 62 8.69 1.90 -26.32
C ASN A 62 7.85 0.64 -26.65
N ARG A 63 7.43 -0.12 -25.66
CA ARG A 63 6.54 -1.26 -25.83
C ARG A 63 5.21 -1.07 -25.15
N SER A 64 4.12 -1.23 -25.88
CA SER A 64 2.77 -1.27 -25.32
C SER A 64 2.36 -2.69 -24.94
N ILE A 65 1.56 -2.84 -23.92
CA ILE A 65 0.89 -4.10 -23.58
C ILE A 65 -0.54 -4.02 -24.09
N THR A 66 -0.96 -5.03 -24.83
CA THR A 66 -2.34 -5.21 -25.25
C THR A 66 -2.81 -6.57 -24.74
N GLY A 67 -3.89 -6.60 -23.98
CA GLY A 67 -4.45 -7.84 -23.43
C GLY A 67 -4.81 -7.72 -21.94
N THR A 68 -5.48 -8.72 -21.43
CA THR A 68 -5.86 -8.86 -20.02
C THR A 68 -4.88 -9.82 -19.31
N GLU A 69 -4.88 -9.81 -17.97
CA GLU A 69 -4.05 -10.71 -17.16
C GLU A 69 -4.21 -12.21 -17.51
N THR A 70 -5.36 -12.60 -18.06
CA THR A 70 -5.69 -13.98 -18.45
C THR A 70 -5.29 -14.32 -19.89
N THR A 71 -4.96 -13.34 -20.70
CA THR A 71 -4.52 -13.53 -22.08
C THR A 71 -3.03 -13.22 -22.14
N THR A 72 -2.25 -14.05 -22.84
CA THR A 72 -0.82 -13.84 -23.04
C THR A 72 -0.57 -12.38 -23.44
N ALA A 73 0.09 -11.62 -22.55
CA ALA A 73 0.38 -10.22 -22.79
C ALA A 73 1.12 -10.06 -24.12
N GLN A 74 0.50 -9.43 -25.08
CA GLN A 74 1.13 -9.14 -26.35
C GLN A 74 1.84 -7.80 -26.25
N PHE A 75 3.13 -7.81 -26.47
CA PHE A 75 3.94 -6.61 -26.57
C PHE A 75 3.91 -6.09 -28.00
N GLY A 76 3.32 -4.94 -28.21
CA GLY A 76 3.36 -4.21 -29.47
C GLY A 76 4.51 -3.20 -29.48
N ASP A 77 5.20 -3.10 -30.58
CA ASP A 77 6.10 -1.97 -30.83
C ASP A 77 5.24 -0.74 -31.16
N THR A 78 5.50 0.37 -30.45
CA THR A 78 4.76 1.62 -30.66
C THR A 78 5.21 2.37 -31.91
N GLY A 79 6.30 1.93 -32.56
CA GLY A 79 6.92 2.64 -33.68
C GLY A 79 7.51 4.01 -33.30
N PHE A 80 7.49 4.36 -32.02
CA PHE A 80 7.94 5.64 -31.49
C PHE A 80 9.06 5.40 -30.48
N PHE A 81 10.22 5.99 -30.70
CA PHE A 81 11.36 5.81 -29.81
C PHE A 81 11.51 7.03 -28.89
N ASN A 82 11.16 6.83 -27.62
CA ASN A 82 11.31 7.81 -26.56
C ASN A 82 12.48 7.46 -25.63
N THR A 83 13.02 8.45 -24.95
CA THR A 83 13.92 8.21 -23.82
C THR A 83 13.16 7.58 -22.65
N GLN A 84 13.86 6.88 -21.77
CA GLN A 84 13.24 6.18 -20.65
C GLN A 84 12.41 7.13 -19.74
N GLY A 85 12.91 8.34 -19.47
CA GLY A 85 12.19 9.31 -18.68
C GLY A 85 10.88 9.80 -19.32
N GLN A 86 10.88 9.98 -20.65
CA GLN A 86 9.66 10.32 -21.38
C GLN A 86 8.67 9.15 -21.42
N TRP A 87 9.18 7.92 -21.50
CA TRP A 87 8.34 6.73 -21.46
C TRP A 87 7.65 6.59 -20.09
N PHE A 88 8.34 6.84 -18.99
CA PHE A 88 7.76 6.80 -17.65
C PHE A 88 6.64 7.83 -17.44
N GLN A 89 6.69 8.97 -18.11
CA GLN A 89 5.60 9.95 -18.09
C GLN A 89 4.30 9.39 -18.69
N THR A 90 4.37 8.42 -19.59
CA THR A 90 3.17 7.79 -20.16
C THR A 90 2.37 7.01 -19.12
N LEU A 91 3.01 6.51 -18.05
CA LEU A 91 2.31 5.93 -16.90
C LEU A 91 1.36 6.94 -16.24
N GLY A 92 1.80 8.18 -16.10
CA GLY A 92 0.95 9.27 -15.58
C GLY A 92 -0.31 9.49 -16.43
N THR A 93 -0.20 9.39 -17.75
CA THR A 93 -1.35 9.50 -18.67
C THR A 93 -2.33 8.33 -18.47
N LYS A 94 -1.83 7.11 -18.28
CA LYS A 94 -2.66 5.93 -18.00
C LYS A 94 -3.40 6.08 -16.67
N MET A 95 -2.71 6.53 -15.63
CA MET A 95 -3.32 6.80 -14.32
C MET A 95 -4.41 7.89 -14.43
N GLN A 96 -4.16 8.97 -15.18
CA GLN A 96 -5.15 10.02 -15.39
C GLN A 96 -6.38 9.49 -16.14
N LYS A 97 -6.21 8.61 -17.10
CA LYS A 97 -7.32 7.95 -17.81
C LYS A 97 -8.20 7.16 -16.85
N LEU A 98 -7.61 6.34 -15.97
CA LEU A 98 -8.34 5.60 -14.94
C LEU A 98 -9.08 6.54 -13.97
N SER A 99 -8.42 7.61 -13.54
CA SER A 99 -9.05 8.63 -12.68
C SER A 99 -10.29 9.27 -13.34
N ASN A 100 -10.22 9.53 -14.64
CA ASN A 100 -11.35 10.05 -15.39
C ASN A 100 -12.50 9.03 -15.51
N ILE A 101 -12.18 7.75 -15.66
CA ILE A 101 -13.21 6.68 -15.66
C ILE A 101 -13.91 6.63 -14.30
N ILE A 102 -13.17 6.71 -13.20
CA ILE A 102 -13.74 6.78 -11.85
C ILE A 102 -14.66 7.99 -11.72
N HIS A 103 -14.21 9.15 -12.19
CA HIS A 103 -15.03 10.36 -12.17
C HIS A 103 -16.31 10.24 -12.99
N GLN A 104 -16.24 9.66 -14.19
CA GLN A 104 -17.41 9.44 -15.04
C GLN A 104 -18.43 8.49 -14.42
N ARG A 105 -17.95 7.45 -13.71
CA ARG A 105 -18.85 6.47 -13.07
C ARG A 105 -19.43 6.96 -11.75
N THR A 106 -18.66 7.70 -10.97
CA THR A 106 -19.09 8.17 -9.65
C THR A 106 -19.79 9.52 -9.67
N LEU A 107 -19.47 10.38 -10.64
CA LEU A 107 -19.92 11.78 -10.73
C LEU A 107 -19.58 12.61 -9.46
N ARG A 108 -18.70 12.11 -8.62
CA ARG A 108 -18.30 12.75 -7.35
C ARG A 108 -16.89 13.29 -7.36
N GLY A 109 -15.98 12.60 -8.03
CA GLY A 109 -14.59 12.99 -8.14
C GLY A 109 -13.72 11.92 -8.76
N GLY A 110 -12.51 12.28 -9.19
CA GLY A 110 -11.51 11.36 -9.68
C GLY A 110 -10.74 10.70 -8.52
N ALA A 111 -9.87 9.77 -8.84
CA ALA A 111 -9.00 9.14 -7.85
C ALA A 111 -8.23 10.17 -7.03
N ASN A 112 -8.05 9.92 -5.73
CA ASN A 112 -7.30 10.77 -4.82
C ASN A 112 -6.22 10.02 -4.04
N PHE A 113 -6.21 8.70 -4.10
CA PHE A 113 -5.14 7.88 -3.52
C PHE A 113 -4.66 6.82 -4.50
N LEU A 114 -3.44 6.36 -4.27
CA LEU A 114 -2.75 5.35 -5.05
C LEU A 114 -1.92 4.47 -4.11
N VAL A 115 -2.08 3.16 -4.22
CA VAL A 115 -1.26 2.19 -3.48
C VAL A 115 -0.45 1.39 -4.49
N CYS A 116 0.84 1.24 -4.26
CA CYS A 116 1.73 0.52 -5.17
C CYS A 116 2.79 -0.30 -4.43
N SER A 117 3.39 -1.26 -5.14
CA SER A 117 4.54 -2.00 -4.67
C SER A 117 5.81 -1.12 -4.65
N PRO A 118 6.84 -1.46 -3.88
CA PRO A 118 8.09 -0.70 -3.83
C PRO A 118 8.79 -0.57 -5.18
N THR A 119 8.74 -1.62 -6.02
CA THR A 119 9.31 -1.62 -7.38
C THR A 119 8.64 -0.58 -8.27
N VAL A 120 7.32 -0.51 -8.23
CA VAL A 120 6.54 0.49 -8.98
C VAL A 120 6.71 1.89 -8.40
N ALA A 121 6.84 2.00 -7.08
CA ALA A 121 7.09 3.28 -6.41
C ALA A 121 8.37 3.94 -6.94
N THR A 122 9.44 3.18 -7.18
CA THR A 122 10.68 3.69 -7.76
C THR A 122 10.46 4.35 -9.12
N ILE A 123 9.58 3.79 -9.96
CA ILE A 123 9.22 4.37 -11.26
C ILE A 123 8.41 5.65 -11.05
N ILE A 124 7.42 5.64 -10.15
CA ILE A 124 6.57 6.79 -9.87
C ILE A 124 7.38 7.96 -9.31
N GLU A 125 8.32 7.68 -8.41
CA GLU A 125 9.22 8.67 -7.81
C GLU A 125 10.14 9.33 -8.85
N SER A 126 10.44 8.65 -9.96
CA SER A 126 11.24 9.18 -11.07
C SER A 126 10.45 10.08 -12.04
N ILE A 127 9.12 10.10 -11.96
CA ILE A 127 8.28 10.90 -12.86
C ILE A 127 8.28 12.37 -12.39
N PRO A 128 8.53 13.34 -13.30
CA PRO A 128 8.36 14.76 -12.97
C PRO A 128 6.94 15.06 -12.47
N GLY A 129 6.82 15.74 -11.35
CA GLY A 129 5.53 16.02 -10.69
C GLY A 129 5.28 15.19 -9.43
N PHE A 130 6.17 14.26 -9.09
CA PHE A 130 6.16 13.60 -7.79
C PHE A 130 6.80 14.51 -6.74
N ALA A 131 6.07 14.74 -5.65
CA ALA A 131 6.57 15.45 -4.48
C ALA A 131 6.71 14.49 -3.30
N SER A 132 7.95 14.30 -2.86
CA SER A 132 8.25 13.48 -1.68
C SER A 132 7.66 14.09 -0.40
N ASN A 133 7.24 13.25 0.52
CA ASN A 133 6.68 13.70 1.80
C ASN A 133 7.74 14.27 2.77
N SER A 134 9.02 14.12 2.45
CA SER A 134 10.14 14.55 3.32
C SER A 134 10.62 15.97 3.09
N ASP A 135 10.12 16.71 2.07
CA ASP A 135 10.58 18.05 1.70
C ASP A 135 12.12 18.20 1.66
N GLY A 136 12.84 17.11 1.40
CA GLY A 136 14.30 17.05 1.45
C GLY A 136 14.90 16.99 2.87
N ASP A 137 14.12 17.05 3.92
CA ASP A 137 14.58 16.92 5.30
C ASP A 137 14.50 15.45 5.77
N VAL A 138 15.66 14.82 5.91
CA VAL A 138 15.78 13.41 6.34
C VAL A 138 15.21 13.19 7.74
N SER A 139 15.19 14.21 8.59
CA SER A 139 14.64 14.12 9.95
C SER A 139 13.12 13.99 9.98
N LYS A 140 12.45 14.39 8.90
CA LYS A 140 11.00 14.28 8.72
C LYS A 140 10.58 13.00 7.98
N ALA A 141 11.54 12.20 7.51
CA ALA A 141 11.25 10.92 6.89
C ALA A 141 10.63 9.98 7.92
N SER A 142 9.33 9.79 7.84
CA SER A 142 8.60 8.87 8.72
C SER A 142 8.62 7.48 8.09
N TYR A 143 9.35 6.57 8.70
CA TYR A 143 9.31 5.14 8.37
C TYR A 143 8.24 4.48 9.24
N ALA A 144 7.15 4.06 8.62
CA ALA A 144 6.10 3.31 9.28
C ALA A 144 6.24 1.82 8.97
N PHE A 145 5.87 0.98 9.92
CA PHE A 145 5.78 -0.46 9.69
C PHE A 145 4.62 -0.73 8.73
N GLY A 146 4.89 -1.47 7.65
CA GLY A 146 3.88 -1.83 6.66
C GLY A 146 3.66 -0.78 5.57
N VAL A 147 2.46 -0.24 5.47
CA VAL A 147 2.08 0.72 4.44
C VAL A 147 2.59 2.12 4.77
N GLN A 148 3.39 2.70 3.88
CA GLN A 148 4.01 4.01 4.07
C GLN A 148 3.45 5.03 3.08
N LYS A 149 3.23 6.25 3.53
CA LYS A 149 2.95 7.37 2.65
C LYS A 149 4.26 7.85 2.01
N ALA A 150 4.40 7.63 0.70
CA ALA A 150 5.61 8.01 -0.03
C ALA A 150 5.62 9.50 -0.42
N GLY A 151 4.47 10.03 -0.83
CA GLY A 151 4.38 11.41 -1.27
C GLY A 151 3.07 11.70 -1.99
N THR A 152 3.09 12.75 -2.82
CA THR A 152 1.97 13.12 -3.68
C THR A 152 2.41 13.21 -5.12
N MET A 153 1.59 12.74 -6.03
CA MET A 153 1.82 12.85 -7.47
C MET A 153 0.86 13.86 -8.08
N ASN A 154 1.39 14.82 -8.85
CA ASN A 154 0.64 15.90 -9.51
C ASN A 154 -0.29 16.68 -8.57
N SER A 155 0.03 16.77 -7.28
CA SER A 155 -0.81 17.38 -6.24
C SER A 155 -2.25 16.83 -6.17
N ARG A 156 -2.52 15.66 -6.75
CA ARG A 156 -3.83 15.01 -6.79
C ARG A 156 -3.88 13.68 -6.07
N TYR A 157 -2.86 12.84 -6.29
CA TYR A 157 -2.84 11.48 -5.77
C TYR A 157 -1.90 11.39 -4.58
N THR A 158 -2.40 10.96 -3.44
CA THR A 158 -1.54 10.53 -2.33
C THR A 158 -1.02 9.13 -2.63
N VAL A 159 0.29 8.99 -2.68
CA VAL A 159 0.96 7.73 -3.01
C VAL A 159 1.32 6.99 -1.72
N TYR A 160 0.85 5.76 -1.61
CA TYR A 160 1.18 4.84 -0.53
C TYR A 160 2.02 3.68 -1.07
N LYS A 161 3.09 3.37 -0.38
CA LYS A 161 3.99 2.26 -0.69
C LYS A 161 3.68 1.09 0.25
N ASN A 162 3.32 -0.04 -0.33
CA ASN A 162 3.04 -1.26 0.42
C ASN A 162 4.01 -2.38 -0.03
N PRO A 163 4.94 -2.83 0.86
CA PRO A 163 5.91 -3.86 0.51
C PRO A 163 5.30 -5.25 0.30
N TYR A 164 4.11 -5.50 0.83
CA TYR A 164 3.43 -6.79 0.75
C TYR A 164 2.41 -6.89 -0.39
N MET A 165 2.25 -5.82 -1.17
CA MET A 165 1.35 -5.82 -2.31
C MET A 165 1.90 -6.69 -3.45
N LYS A 166 1.02 -7.30 -4.25
CA LYS A 166 1.39 -8.01 -5.46
C LYS A 166 2.27 -7.12 -6.34
N GLU A 167 3.40 -7.63 -6.78
CA GLU A 167 4.32 -6.88 -7.63
C GLU A 167 3.65 -6.43 -8.93
N ASN A 168 4.12 -5.31 -9.46
CA ASN A 168 3.62 -4.72 -10.71
C ASN A 168 2.12 -4.36 -10.70
N THR A 169 1.55 -4.16 -9.52
CA THR A 169 0.15 -3.76 -9.38
C THR A 169 0.05 -2.37 -8.75
N ILE A 170 -0.86 -1.57 -9.27
CA ILE A 170 -1.21 -0.24 -8.76
C ILE A 170 -2.71 -0.24 -8.50
N LEU A 171 -3.10 0.04 -7.27
CA LEU A 171 -4.49 0.28 -6.90
C LEU A 171 -4.74 1.78 -6.86
N MET A 172 -5.69 2.27 -7.66
CA MET A 172 -6.15 3.66 -7.61
C MET A 172 -7.58 3.71 -7.14
N GLY A 173 -7.89 4.67 -6.28
CA GLY A 173 -9.23 4.80 -5.76
C GLY A 173 -9.61 6.23 -5.41
N PHE A 174 -10.91 6.40 -5.19
CA PHE A 174 -11.51 7.63 -4.69
C PHE A 174 -11.97 7.42 -3.25
N ARG A 175 -11.54 8.27 -2.36
CA ARG A 175 -12.01 8.34 -0.99
C ARG A 175 -12.85 9.59 -0.80
N GLY A 176 -14.15 9.42 -0.64
CA GLY A 176 -15.08 10.50 -0.30
C GLY A 176 -15.05 10.86 1.18
N SER A 177 -15.63 12.00 1.52
CA SER A 177 -15.78 12.47 2.90
C SER A 177 -17.10 12.00 3.55
N GLN A 178 -18.07 11.59 2.75
CA GLN A 178 -19.39 11.18 3.19
C GLN A 178 -19.54 9.66 3.22
N PHE A 179 -20.32 9.14 4.14
CA PHE A 179 -20.60 7.71 4.25
C PHE A 179 -21.16 7.09 2.96
N LEU A 180 -22.04 7.81 2.25
CA LEU A 180 -22.63 7.36 0.99
C LEU A 180 -21.66 7.35 -0.21
N GLU A 181 -20.48 7.91 -0.04
CA GLU A 181 -19.41 7.90 -1.05
C GLU A 181 -18.39 6.79 -0.81
N ALA A 182 -18.52 6.01 0.28
CA ALA A 182 -17.62 4.93 0.62
C ALA A 182 -18.06 3.63 -0.04
N GLY A 183 -17.16 3.00 -0.80
CA GLY A 183 -17.38 1.67 -1.37
C GLY A 183 -17.07 0.54 -0.39
N ALA A 184 -16.26 0.82 0.65
CA ALA A 184 -15.92 -0.10 1.72
C ALA A 184 -15.94 0.61 3.06
N VAL A 185 -16.37 -0.08 4.11
CA VAL A 185 -16.42 0.43 5.48
C VAL A 185 -15.78 -0.57 6.42
N PHE A 186 -14.82 -0.11 7.20
CA PHE A 186 -14.26 -0.88 8.31
C PHE A 186 -15.04 -0.58 9.58
N ALA A 187 -15.83 -1.56 10.04
CA ALA A 187 -16.67 -1.45 11.24
C ALA A 187 -16.40 -2.61 12.19
N PRO A 188 -15.31 -2.58 12.99
CA PRO A 188 -14.97 -3.66 13.88
C PRO A 188 -15.98 -3.72 15.05
N TYR A 189 -16.57 -4.90 15.25
CA TYR A 189 -17.44 -5.16 16.40
C TYR A 189 -16.63 -5.39 17.67
N ILE A 190 -15.60 -6.24 17.57
CA ILE A 190 -14.63 -6.47 18.62
C ILE A 190 -13.24 -6.42 17.97
N PRO A 191 -12.48 -5.34 18.17
CA PRO A 191 -11.24 -5.14 17.41
C PRO A 191 -10.14 -6.11 17.83
N LEU A 192 -10.01 -6.40 19.12
CA LEU A 192 -8.97 -7.30 19.64
C LEU A 192 -9.41 -7.89 20.98
N ILE A 193 -9.25 -9.20 21.14
CA ILE A 193 -9.37 -9.89 22.42
C ILE A 193 -8.03 -10.49 22.77
N MET A 194 -7.46 -10.08 23.88
CA MET A 194 -6.29 -10.71 24.46
C MET A 194 -6.74 -11.75 25.50
N THR A 195 -6.17 -12.93 25.41
CA THR A 195 -6.28 -13.93 26.47
C THR A 195 -5.24 -13.62 27.55
N PRO A 196 -5.54 -13.86 28.84
CA PRO A 196 -4.54 -13.70 29.88
C PRO A 196 -3.33 -14.61 29.64
N LEU A 197 -2.23 -14.25 30.26
CA LEU A 197 -1.00 -15.02 30.22
C LEU A 197 -1.26 -16.44 30.74
N VAL A 198 -0.81 -17.43 30.00
CA VAL A 198 -0.94 -18.84 30.39
C VAL A 198 0.47 -19.39 30.62
N TYR A 199 0.71 -19.87 31.82
CA TYR A 199 1.94 -20.59 32.15
C TYR A 199 1.83 -22.03 31.68
N ASP A 200 2.88 -22.50 31.01
CA ASP A 200 2.97 -23.90 30.63
C ASP A 200 3.40 -24.71 31.89
N PRO A 201 2.63 -25.71 32.33
CA PRO A 201 2.96 -26.46 33.52
C PRO A 201 4.13 -27.42 33.36
N ASP A 202 4.62 -27.64 32.11
CA ASP A 202 5.67 -28.59 31.79
C ASP A 202 7.08 -27.95 31.62
N THR A 203 7.27 -26.66 31.96
CA THR A 203 8.56 -25.97 31.92
C THR A 203 9.01 -25.51 33.29
#